data_0791d6e2f5ebda5397f886e9f3384b8e
#
_entry.id   0791d6e2f5ebda5397f886e9f3384b8e
#
_cell.length_a   1.000
_cell.length_b   1.000
_cell.length_c   1.000
_cell.angle_alpha   90.00
_cell.angle_beta   90.00
_cell.angle_gamma   90.00
#
_symmetry.space_group_name_H-M   'P 1'
#
loop_
_entity.id
_entity.type
_entity.pdbx_description
1 polymer ?
#
loop_
_entity_poly.entity_id
_entity_poly.type
_entity_poly.pdbx_seq_one_letter_code
_entity_poly.pdbx_strand_id
1 'polypeptide(L)'
;MRIFVAIDIPKVEKIIHIQNQIMKQNEFVPHHVRLINKHNLHMTIMFLGENNDFEVREIITNLKSLDFDPFEIRFTNVGCFPKNSNPSVIWLGVDNPSSKKLNDLYDTISKLLEKDISHRKETQKNSSEEESVYIPHLTIFRMNRHSKSHISFDPASQFDPFTDKICQIKLKQSILTADGPKYFDLFTIDARA
;
A
#
# COMPACT_ATOMS: atom_id res chain seq x y z
N MET A 1 16.11 -7.56 -6.34
CA MET A 1 15.05 -7.73 -5.30
C MET A 1 13.95 -6.70 -5.56
N ARG A 2 12.69 -7.13 -5.61
CA ARG A 2 11.57 -6.16 -5.67
C ARG A 2 11.34 -5.56 -4.29
N ILE A 3 11.45 -4.24 -4.18
CA ILE A 3 11.33 -3.54 -2.91
C ILE A 3 10.36 -2.35 -2.97
N PHE A 4 9.86 -1.94 -1.81
CA PHE A 4 8.94 -0.82 -1.67
C PHE A 4 8.99 -0.25 -0.25
N VAL A 5 8.65 1.03 -0.10
CA VAL A 5 8.47 1.68 1.19
C VAL A 5 7.01 1.59 1.60
N ALA A 6 6.76 1.21 2.84
CA ALA A 6 5.41 1.03 3.37
C ALA A 6 5.31 1.34 4.87
N ILE A 7 4.07 1.48 5.34
CA ILE A 7 3.71 1.48 6.75
C ILE A 7 2.82 0.28 7.05
N ASP A 8 3.11 -0.43 8.13
CA ASP A 8 2.23 -1.46 8.65
C ASP A 8 1.13 -0.81 9.49
N ILE A 9 -0.05 -1.42 9.50
CA ILE A 9 -1.18 -0.91 10.24
C ILE A 9 -1.32 -1.72 11.54
N PRO A 10 -1.08 -1.12 12.73
CA PRO A 10 -1.12 -1.83 14.00
C PRO A 10 -2.47 -2.47 14.32
N LYS A 11 -3.60 -1.82 13.99
CA LYS A 11 -4.95 -2.34 14.28
C LYS A 11 -5.45 -3.39 13.29
N VAL A 12 -4.64 -4.43 13.09
CA VAL A 12 -4.91 -5.52 12.13
C VAL A 12 -6.28 -6.18 12.34
N GLU A 13 -6.66 -6.45 13.58
CA GLU A 13 -7.94 -7.11 13.91
C GLU A 13 -9.15 -6.26 13.50
N LYS A 14 -9.04 -4.92 13.58
CA LYS A 14 -10.08 -4.02 13.08
C LYS A 14 -10.23 -4.14 11.56
N ILE A 15 -9.12 -4.27 10.84
CA ILE A 15 -9.13 -4.44 9.37
C ILE A 15 -9.74 -5.79 8.99
N ILE A 16 -9.41 -6.87 9.71
CA ILE A 16 -10.02 -8.19 9.49
C ILE A 16 -11.53 -8.14 9.72
N HIS A 17 -11.98 -7.45 10.76
CA HIS A 17 -13.41 -7.24 11.01
C HIS A 17 -14.08 -6.52 9.83
N ILE A 18 -13.46 -5.45 9.34
CA ILE A 18 -13.95 -4.69 8.17
C ILE A 18 -13.94 -5.56 6.90
N GLN A 19 -12.92 -6.37 6.66
CA GLN A 19 -12.91 -7.31 5.54
C GLN A 19 -14.15 -8.23 5.60
N ASN A 20 -14.45 -8.83 6.75
CA ASN A 20 -15.60 -9.70 6.92
C ASN A 20 -16.93 -8.96 6.73
N GLN A 21 -17.03 -7.72 7.19
CA GLN A 21 -18.20 -6.87 7.00
C GLN A 21 -18.43 -6.55 5.52
N ILE A 22 -17.40 -6.13 4.79
CA ILE A 22 -17.48 -5.79 3.36
C ILE A 22 -17.77 -7.05 2.52
N MET A 23 -17.21 -8.21 2.88
CA MET A 23 -17.52 -9.49 2.23
C MET A 23 -19.04 -9.78 2.30
N LYS A 24 -19.66 -9.56 3.45
CA LYS A 24 -21.10 -9.78 3.64
C LYS A 24 -21.95 -8.75 2.91
N GLN A 25 -21.58 -7.47 2.98
CA GLN A 25 -22.31 -6.37 2.32
C GLN A 25 -22.37 -6.52 0.79
N ASN A 26 -21.33 -7.11 0.19
CA ASN A 26 -21.23 -7.24 -1.27
C ASN A 26 -21.54 -8.67 -1.75
N GLU A 27 -21.89 -9.60 -0.87
CA GLU A 27 -22.18 -11.00 -1.19
C GLU A 27 -21.07 -11.66 -2.03
N PHE A 28 -19.81 -11.31 -1.75
CA PHE A 28 -18.68 -11.79 -2.53
C PHE A 28 -18.54 -13.33 -2.46
N VAL A 29 -18.44 -13.93 -3.62
CA VAL A 29 -18.16 -15.36 -3.73
C VAL A 29 -16.68 -15.60 -3.40
N PRO A 30 -16.36 -16.45 -2.39
CA PRO A 30 -14.99 -16.58 -1.85
C PRO A 30 -13.90 -16.90 -2.91
N HIS A 31 -14.20 -17.68 -3.93
CA HIS A 31 -13.22 -18.00 -4.97
C HIS A 31 -13.00 -16.89 -6.02
N HIS A 32 -13.85 -15.85 -6.02
CA HIS A 32 -13.68 -14.66 -6.86
C HIS A 32 -12.85 -13.57 -6.19
N VAL A 33 -12.70 -13.65 -4.87
CA VAL A 33 -12.08 -12.61 -4.06
C VAL A 33 -11.01 -13.22 -3.17
N ARG A 34 -9.83 -12.63 -3.19
CA ARG A 34 -8.72 -12.99 -2.31
C ARG A 34 -8.56 -11.92 -1.24
N LEU A 35 -8.79 -12.29 0.01
CA LEU A 35 -8.49 -11.44 1.16
C LEU A 35 -6.98 -11.25 1.28
N ILE A 36 -6.58 -10.02 1.63
CA ILE A 36 -5.19 -9.79 2.01
C ILE A 36 -5.00 -10.37 3.42
N ASN A 37 -4.02 -11.29 3.52
CA ASN A 37 -3.67 -11.91 4.79
C ASN A 37 -3.16 -10.86 5.78
N LYS A 38 -3.44 -11.06 7.07
CA LYS A 38 -3.07 -10.15 8.16
C LYS A 38 -1.59 -9.75 8.16
N HIS A 39 -0.70 -10.67 7.82
CA HIS A 39 0.74 -10.41 7.73
C HIS A 39 1.17 -9.61 6.50
N ASN A 40 0.26 -9.42 5.54
CA ASN A 40 0.48 -8.68 4.31
C ASN A 40 -0.28 -7.35 4.26
N LEU A 41 -0.99 -7.00 5.35
CA LEU A 41 -1.71 -5.73 5.45
C LEU A 41 -0.72 -4.59 5.66
N HIS A 42 -0.59 -3.72 4.67
CA HIS A 42 0.27 -2.53 4.71
C HIS A 42 -0.27 -1.46 3.77
N MET A 43 0.08 -0.23 4.02
CA MET A 43 -0.11 0.87 3.07
C MET A 43 1.22 1.14 2.37
N THR A 44 1.27 0.93 1.07
CA THR A 44 2.46 1.24 0.27
C THR A 44 2.57 2.76 0.13
N ILE A 45 3.74 3.30 0.46
CA ILE A 45 4.07 4.71 0.21
C ILE A 45 4.70 4.83 -1.17
N MET A 46 5.70 4.01 -1.49
CA MET A 46 6.42 4.12 -2.75
C MET A 46 6.93 2.76 -3.22
N PHE A 47 6.66 2.41 -4.47
CA PHE A 47 7.29 1.27 -5.12
C PHE A 47 8.66 1.67 -5.65
N LEU A 48 9.68 0.86 -5.33
CA LEU A 48 11.05 1.08 -5.78
C LEU A 48 11.50 0.08 -6.86
N GLY A 49 10.62 -0.88 -7.24
CA GLY A 49 10.88 -1.85 -8.30
C GLY A 49 11.96 -2.87 -7.96
N GLU A 50 12.60 -3.41 -9.00
CA GLU A 50 13.70 -4.38 -8.85
C GLU A 50 15.01 -3.64 -8.57
N ASN A 51 15.78 -4.14 -7.59
CA ASN A 51 17.05 -3.56 -7.16
C ASN A 51 18.06 -4.67 -6.88
N ASN A 52 19.33 -4.42 -7.15
CA ASN A 52 20.42 -5.25 -6.71
C ASN A 52 20.83 -4.93 -5.26
N ASP A 53 21.74 -5.72 -4.69
CA ASP A 53 22.14 -5.57 -3.28
C ASP A 53 22.88 -4.26 -2.99
N PHE A 54 23.57 -3.70 -3.97
CA PHE A 54 24.25 -2.42 -3.84
C PHE A 54 23.23 -1.28 -3.77
N GLU A 55 22.28 -1.24 -4.71
CA GLU A 55 21.20 -0.24 -4.74
C GLU A 55 20.35 -0.28 -3.45
N VAL A 56 20.06 -1.47 -2.93
CA VAL A 56 19.34 -1.61 -1.65
C VAL A 56 20.12 -0.97 -0.50
N ARG A 57 21.45 -1.15 -0.45
CA ARG A 57 22.27 -0.51 0.60
C ARG A 57 22.29 1.01 0.48
N GLU A 58 22.37 1.57 -0.75
CA GLU A 58 22.27 3.02 -0.98
C GLU A 58 20.92 3.55 -0.53
N ILE A 59 19.83 2.91 -0.92
CA ILE A 59 18.48 3.26 -0.50
C ILE A 59 18.35 3.26 1.03
N ILE A 60 18.88 2.22 1.71
CA ILE A 60 18.86 2.17 3.18
C ILE A 60 19.68 3.32 3.76
N THR A 61 20.84 3.64 3.17
CA THR A 61 21.68 4.75 3.64
C THR A 61 20.95 6.07 3.53
N ASN A 62 20.26 6.33 2.43
CA ASN A 62 19.47 7.53 2.24
C ASN A 62 18.26 7.59 3.19
N LEU A 63 17.56 6.46 3.37
CA LEU A 63 16.42 6.36 4.28
C LEU A 63 16.78 6.55 5.77
N LYS A 64 18.03 6.33 6.18
CA LYS A 64 18.50 6.63 7.55
C LYS A 64 18.41 8.12 7.91
N SER A 65 18.40 9.00 6.91
CA SER A 65 18.23 10.44 7.13
C SER A 65 16.76 10.87 7.22
N LEU A 66 15.82 9.96 7.00
CA LEU A 66 14.40 10.24 7.16
C LEU A 66 14.07 10.39 8.64
N ASP A 67 13.62 11.59 8.99
CA ASP A 67 13.21 11.96 10.34
C ASP A 67 11.74 12.39 10.29
N PHE A 68 10.90 11.81 11.15
CA PHE A 68 9.47 12.13 11.19
C PHE A 68 8.90 11.98 12.59
N ASP A 69 7.88 12.80 12.89
CA ASP A 69 7.11 12.67 14.12
C ASP A 69 6.02 11.59 13.95
N PRO A 70 5.66 10.87 15.02
CA PRO A 70 4.55 9.92 14.95
C PRO A 70 3.26 10.68 14.60
N PHE A 71 2.46 10.14 13.71
CA PHE A 71 1.23 10.77 13.26
C PHE A 71 0.06 9.79 13.21
N GLU A 72 -1.14 10.35 13.30
CA GLU A 72 -2.36 9.56 13.16
C GLU A 72 -2.92 9.64 11.74
N ILE A 73 -3.43 8.50 11.27
CA ILE A 73 -4.23 8.36 10.06
C ILE A 73 -5.60 7.84 10.41
N ARG A 74 -6.64 8.38 9.78
CA ARG A 74 -8.03 7.99 9.99
C ARG A 74 -8.59 7.36 8.72
N PHE A 75 -8.94 6.09 8.81
CA PHE A 75 -9.62 5.36 7.75
C PHE A 75 -11.11 5.69 7.76
N THR A 76 -11.67 6.04 6.59
CA THR A 76 -13.04 6.57 6.51
C THR A 76 -13.88 6.03 5.38
N ASN A 77 -13.28 5.47 4.34
CA ASN A 77 -13.99 5.07 3.14
C ASN A 77 -13.42 3.81 2.50
N VAL A 78 -14.22 3.17 1.68
CA VAL A 78 -13.82 2.06 0.82
C VAL A 78 -13.72 2.58 -0.61
N GLY A 79 -12.74 2.08 -1.36
CA GLY A 79 -12.60 2.38 -2.77
C GLY A 79 -12.11 1.17 -3.55
N CYS A 80 -12.00 1.32 -4.85
CA CYS A 80 -11.50 0.26 -5.73
C CYS A 80 -10.63 0.82 -6.86
N PHE A 81 -9.78 -0.06 -7.41
CA PHE A 81 -9.03 0.20 -8.64
C PHE A 81 -9.26 -0.94 -9.65
N PRO A 82 -9.44 -0.62 -10.96
CA PRO A 82 -9.87 0.68 -11.46
C PRO A 82 -11.26 1.08 -10.91
N LYS A 83 -11.59 2.37 -10.98
CA LYS A 83 -12.91 2.92 -10.56
C LYS A 83 -14.03 2.59 -11.56
N ASN A 84 -14.17 1.34 -11.94
CA ASN A 84 -15.17 0.86 -12.88
C ASN A 84 -15.91 -0.36 -12.33
N SER A 85 -16.82 -0.91 -13.11
CA SER A 85 -17.65 -2.06 -12.75
C SER A 85 -16.89 -3.37 -12.57
N ASN A 86 -15.60 -3.42 -12.85
CA ASN A 86 -14.79 -4.63 -12.69
C ASN A 86 -13.47 -4.33 -11.94
N PRO A 87 -13.53 -4.10 -10.63
CA PRO A 87 -12.36 -3.77 -9.85
C PRO A 87 -11.35 -4.92 -9.77
N SER A 88 -10.07 -4.60 -9.77
CA SER A 88 -8.98 -5.55 -9.51
C SER A 88 -8.56 -5.56 -8.05
N VAL A 89 -8.80 -4.45 -7.36
CA VAL A 89 -8.38 -4.21 -5.97
C VAL A 89 -9.47 -3.43 -5.25
N ILE A 90 -9.77 -3.82 -4.01
CA ILE A 90 -10.59 -3.04 -3.07
C ILE A 90 -9.70 -2.63 -1.90
N TRP A 91 -9.85 -1.41 -1.44
CA TRP A 91 -8.97 -0.79 -0.45
C TRP A 91 -9.72 0.11 0.53
N LEU A 92 -9.14 0.32 1.71
CA LEU A 92 -9.55 1.35 2.66
C LEU A 92 -8.80 2.64 2.38
N GLY A 93 -9.55 3.72 2.26
CA GLY A 93 -9.02 5.07 2.12
C GLY A 93 -9.03 5.82 3.44
N VAL A 94 -8.33 6.94 3.44
CA VAL A 94 -8.19 7.81 4.61
C VAL A 94 -8.86 9.16 4.37
N ASP A 95 -9.12 9.90 5.45
CA ASP A 95 -9.65 11.28 5.35
C ASP A 95 -8.62 12.25 4.74
N ASN A 96 -9.09 13.45 4.37
CA ASN A 96 -8.25 14.46 3.72
C ASN A 96 -7.03 14.88 4.57
N PRO A 97 -7.14 15.12 5.90
CA PRO A 97 -5.98 15.44 6.73
C PRO A 97 -4.92 14.33 6.74
N SER A 98 -5.36 13.07 6.83
CA SER A 98 -4.46 11.90 6.78
C SER A 98 -3.82 11.74 5.41
N SER A 99 -4.61 11.94 4.33
CA SER A 99 -4.12 11.91 2.96
C SER A 99 -3.02 12.95 2.74
N LYS A 100 -3.20 14.16 3.26
CA LYS A 100 -2.17 15.22 3.18
C LYS A 100 -0.87 14.78 3.84
N LYS A 101 -0.92 14.28 5.09
CA LYS A 101 0.27 13.79 5.81
C LYS A 101 1.00 12.69 5.03
N LEU A 102 0.25 11.76 4.43
CA LEU A 102 0.82 10.66 3.65
C LEU A 102 1.43 11.14 2.33
N ASN A 103 0.84 12.15 1.69
CA ASN A 103 1.42 12.78 0.50
C ASN A 103 2.69 13.56 0.85
N ASP A 104 2.70 14.34 1.94
CA ASP A 104 3.89 15.04 2.44
C ASP A 104 5.04 14.05 2.75
N LEU A 105 4.71 12.88 3.32
CA LEU A 105 5.67 11.79 3.55
C LEU A 105 6.18 11.19 2.24
N TYR A 106 5.29 10.93 1.28
CA TYR A 106 5.65 10.45 -0.06
C TYR A 106 6.64 11.42 -0.74
N ASP A 107 6.33 12.72 -0.72
CA ASP A 107 7.18 13.76 -1.31
C ASP A 107 8.55 13.83 -0.64
N THR A 108 8.59 13.69 0.69
CA THR A 108 9.85 13.67 1.46
C THR A 108 10.70 12.46 1.07
N ILE A 109 10.12 11.27 1.01
CA ILE A 109 10.82 10.03 0.62
C ILE A 109 11.25 10.11 -0.85
N SER A 110 10.40 10.67 -1.73
CA SER A 110 10.71 10.85 -3.15
C SER A 110 11.95 11.72 -3.35
N LYS A 111 12.06 12.82 -2.61
CA LYS A 111 13.24 13.71 -2.64
C LYS A 111 14.49 13.02 -2.11
N LEU A 112 14.39 12.28 -1.01
CA LEU A 112 15.52 11.53 -0.44
C LEU A 112 16.06 10.47 -1.41
N LEU A 113 15.18 9.85 -2.20
CA LEU A 113 15.53 8.76 -3.11
C LEU A 113 15.61 9.22 -4.58
N GLU A 114 15.58 10.52 -4.87
CA GLU A 114 15.53 11.05 -6.24
C GLU A 114 16.67 10.51 -7.11
N LYS A 115 17.88 10.45 -6.58
CA LYS A 115 19.06 9.91 -7.28
C LYS A 115 18.91 8.42 -7.58
N ASP A 116 18.37 7.63 -6.63
CA ASP A 116 18.17 6.21 -6.79
C ASP A 116 17.06 5.88 -7.81
N ILE A 117 16.08 6.78 -7.95
CA ILE A 117 14.95 6.63 -8.87
C ILE A 117 15.30 7.16 -10.28
N SER A 118 16.07 8.23 -10.40
CA SER A 118 16.39 8.89 -11.69
C SER A 118 17.19 8.00 -12.63
N HIS A 119 18.15 7.23 -12.13
CA HIS A 119 18.90 6.25 -12.92
C HIS A 119 18.01 5.17 -13.58
N ARG A 120 16.81 4.94 -13.07
CA ARG A 120 15.86 3.95 -13.61
C ARG A 120 14.97 4.51 -14.70
N LYS A 121 14.61 5.78 -14.63
CA LYS A 121 13.82 6.45 -15.69
C LYS A 121 14.60 6.48 -17.01
N GLU A 122 15.92 6.54 -16.96
CA GLU A 122 16.78 6.49 -18.16
C GLU A 122 16.85 5.09 -18.79
N THR A 123 16.74 4.02 -18.00
CA THR A 123 16.80 2.62 -18.48
C THR A 123 15.45 2.05 -18.92
N GLN A 124 14.32 2.68 -18.54
CA GLN A 124 12.96 2.20 -18.84
C GLN A 124 12.16 3.16 -19.73
N LYS A 125 12.76 3.70 -20.78
CA LYS A 125 12.16 4.68 -21.71
C LYS A 125 10.93 4.20 -22.52
N ASN A 126 10.27 3.09 -22.19
CA ASN A 126 9.18 2.51 -22.98
C ASN A 126 7.82 2.39 -22.26
N SER A 127 7.60 3.02 -21.12
CA SER A 127 6.27 3.12 -20.54
C SER A 127 5.87 4.58 -20.42
N SER A 128 4.76 4.94 -21.05
CA SER A 128 4.02 6.19 -20.85
C SER A 128 3.55 6.25 -19.39
N GLU A 129 4.42 6.62 -18.48
CA GLU A 129 4.02 6.96 -17.12
C GLU A 129 3.53 8.41 -17.15
N GLU A 130 2.21 8.58 -17.30
CA GLU A 130 1.52 9.70 -16.70
C GLU A 130 1.95 9.74 -15.24
N GLU A 131 2.35 10.89 -14.71
CA GLU A 131 2.64 11.08 -13.29
C GLU A 131 1.42 10.64 -12.49
N SER A 132 1.41 9.40 -12.03
CA SER A 132 0.30 8.86 -11.29
C SER A 132 0.31 9.51 -9.90
N VAL A 133 -0.67 10.36 -9.65
CA VAL A 133 -0.89 10.99 -8.34
C VAL A 133 -0.94 9.89 -7.29
N TYR A 134 -0.10 10.00 -6.26
CA TYR A 134 -0.13 9.06 -5.14
C TYR A 134 -1.48 9.14 -4.42
N ILE A 135 -2.19 8.02 -4.37
CA ILE A 135 -3.46 7.88 -3.64
C ILE A 135 -3.20 6.97 -2.44
N PRO A 136 -3.16 7.50 -1.21
CA PRO A 136 -2.99 6.69 -0.01
C PRO A 136 -4.12 5.66 0.14
N HIS A 137 -3.77 4.37 0.20
CA HIS A 137 -4.76 3.31 0.32
C HIS A 137 -4.18 2.04 0.98
N LEU A 138 -5.00 1.35 1.75
CA LEU A 138 -4.71 0.03 2.31
C LEU A 138 -5.48 -1.03 1.52
N THR A 139 -4.81 -1.81 0.70
CA THR A 139 -5.45 -2.91 -0.02
C THR A 139 -5.97 -3.97 0.95
N ILE A 140 -7.26 -4.30 0.86
CA ILE A 140 -7.91 -5.32 1.69
C ILE A 140 -8.38 -6.54 0.89
N PHE A 141 -8.66 -6.38 -0.42
CA PHE A 141 -8.99 -7.48 -1.33
C PHE A 141 -8.30 -7.32 -2.68
N ARG A 142 -8.00 -8.46 -3.29
CA ARG A 142 -7.67 -8.57 -4.72
C ARG A 142 -8.71 -9.44 -5.40
N MET A 143 -9.20 -8.98 -6.55
CA MET A 143 -10.16 -9.71 -7.34
C MET A 143 -9.46 -10.71 -8.25
N ASN A 144 -10.04 -11.90 -8.41
CA ASN A 144 -9.50 -12.93 -9.27
C ASN A 144 -9.85 -12.62 -10.73
N ARG A 145 -8.85 -12.26 -11.55
CA ARG A 145 -9.05 -11.85 -12.97
C ARG A 145 -9.62 -12.95 -13.86
N HIS A 146 -9.55 -14.21 -13.45
CA HIS A 146 -10.07 -15.35 -14.21
C HIS A 146 -11.56 -15.62 -13.97
N SER A 147 -12.19 -14.90 -13.07
CA SER A 147 -13.63 -14.98 -12.88
C SER A 147 -14.32 -14.27 -14.06
N LYS A 148 -15.02 -15.03 -14.89
CA LYS A 148 -15.86 -14.49 -16.00
C LYS A 148 -17.12 -13.78 -15.50
N SER A 149 -17.42 -13.85 -14.20
CA SER A 149 -18.55 -13.16 -13.59
C SER A 149 -18.19 -11.71 -13.27
N HIS A 150 -19.07 -10.80 -13.63
CA HIS A 150 -18.99 -9.42 -13.18
C HIS A 150 -19.05 -9.42 -11.65
N ILE A 151 -17.96 -8.99 -11.01
CA ILE A 151 -17.92 -8.80 -9.57
C ILE A 151 -18.45 -7.39 -9.32
N SER A 152 -19.69 -7.31 -8.85
CA SER A 152 -20.25 -6.04 -8.41
C SER A 152 -19.63 -5.68 -7.06
N PHE A 153 -19.09 -4.48 -6.97
CA PHE A 153 -18.65 -3.88 -5.72
C PHE A 153 -19.50 -2.62 -5.49
N ASP A 154 -20.15 -2.56 -4.32
CA ASP A 154 -20.87 -1.38 -3.90
C ASP A 154 -19.91 -0.33 -3.31
N PRO A 155 -19.66 0.80 -4.01
CA PRO A 155 -18.82 1.87 -3.48
C PRO A 155 -19.40 2.53 -2.20
N ALA A 156 -20.68 2.31 -1.91
CA ALA A 156 -21.32 2.76 -0.69
C ALA A 156 -21.10 1.82 0.50
N SER A 157 -20.35 0.72 0.32
CA SER A 157 -19.93 -0.15 1.42
C SER A 157 -19.31 0.66 2.54
N GLN A 158 -19.81 0.48 3.76
CA GLN A 158 -19.47 1.30 4.91
C GLN A 158 -18.86 0.47 6.02
N PHE A 159 -18.02 1.12 6.80
CA PHE A 159 -17.50 0.61 8.06
C PHE A 159 -17.38 1.75 9.07
N ASP A 160 -17.30 1.42 10.36
CA ASP A 160 -17.05 2.43 11.38
C ASP A 160 -15.64 3.01 11.25
N PRO A 161 -15.48 4.32 10.98
CA PRO A 161 -14.19 4.94 10.87
C PRO A 161 -13.31 4.66 12.09
N PHE A 162 -12.01 4.50 11.86
CA PHE A 162 -11.06 4.29 12.94
C PHE A 162 -9.74 5.01 12.67
N THR A 163 -9.03 5.33 13.74
CA THR A 163 -7.73 5.99 13.69
C THR A 163 -6.65 5.01 14.11
N ASP A 164 -5.50 5.07 13.44
CA ASP A 164 -4.31 4.33 13.82
C ASP A 164 -3.10 5.26 13.90
N LYS A 165 -2.18 4.98 14.82
CA LYS A 165 -0.98 5.77 15.03
C LYS A 165 0.19 5.13 14.31
N ILE A 166 0.83 5.91 13.44
CA ILE A 166 1.99 5.49 12.67
C ILE A 166 3.25 5.94 13.39
N CYS A 167 4.05 4.97 13.82
CA CYS A 167 5.32 5.16 14.50
C CYS A 167 6.51 4.58 13.73
N GLN A 168 6.26 3.85 12.64
CA GLN A 168 7.30 3.18 11.87
C GLN A 168 7.03 3.27 10.37
N ILE A 169 8.11 3.46 9.61
CA ILE A 169 8.16 3.36 8.17
C ILE A 169 9.14 2.23 7.83
N LYS A 170 8.82 1.39 6.86
CA LYS A 170 9.59 0.20 6.55
C LYS A 170 9.96 0.13 5.08
N LEU A 171 11.20 -0.26 4.82
CA LEU A 171 11.62 -0.77 3.53
C LEU A 171 11.35 -2.27 3.51
N LYS A 172 10.53 -2.72 2.58
CA LYS A 172 10.13 -4.12 2.46
C LYS A 172 10.58 -4.74 1.15
N GLN A 173 10.95 -6.02 1.20
CA GLN A 173 11.14 -6.87 0.02
C GLN A 173 9.86 -7.65 -0.26
N SER A 174 9.49 -7.76 -1.54
CA SER A 174 8.42 -8.63 -2.00
C SER A 174 9.02 -9.86 -2.69
N ILE A 175 8.71 -11.04 -2.18
CA ILE A 175 9.05 -12.32 -2.82
C ILE A 175 7.74 -12.97 -3.27
N LEU A 176 7.63 -13.23 -4.58
CA LEU A 176 6.48 -13.93 -5.12
C LEU A 176 6.63 -15.44 -4.88
N THR A 177 5.64 -16.03 -4.21
CA THR A 177 5.57 -17.49 -3.98
C THR A 177 4.31 -18.08 -4.62
N ALA A 178 4.21 -19.40 -4.67
CA ALA A 178 3.02 -20.09 -5.17
C ALA A 178 1.74 -19.68 -4.40
N ASP A 179 1.86 -19.39 -3.10
CA ASP A 179 0.75 -18.95 -2.24
C ASP A 179 0.49 -17.44 -2.32
N GLY A 180 1.27 -16.72 -3.13
CA GLY A 180 1.21 -15.27 -3.28
C GLY A 180 2.44 -14.55 -2.74
N PRO A 181 2.39 -13.21 -2.68
CA PRO A 181 3.53 -12.43 -2.22
C PRO A 181 3.77 -12.62 -0.71
N LYS A 182 5.03 -12.77 -0.34
CA LYS A 182 5.52 -12.67 1.04
C LYS A 182 6.38 -11.41 1.15
N TYR A 183 6.21 -10.68 2.25
CA TYR A 183 6.93 -9.43 2.50
C TYR A 183 7.88 -9.60 3.68
N PHE A 184 9.09 -9.06 3.52
CA PHE A 184 10.15 -9.11 4.54
C PHE A 184 10.65 -7.68 4.78
N ASP A 185 10.79 -7.32 6.06
CA ASP A 185 11.33 -6.02 6.43
C ASP A 185 12.85 -6.04 6.25
N LEU A 186 13.37 -5.16 5.38
CA LEU A 186 14.80 -4.98 5.16
C LEU A 186 15.37 -3.91 6.07
N PHE A 187 14.58 -2.87 6.34
CA PHE A 187 14.96 -1.76 7.20
C PHE A 187 13.71 -1.12 7.83
N THR A 188 13.84 -0.68 9.07
CA THR A 188 12.78 0.03 9.81
C THR A 188 13.30 1.39 10.26
N ILE A 189 12.47 2.41 10.09
CA ILE A 189 12.69 3.78 10.54
C ILE A 189 11.64 4.05 11.60
N ASP A 190 12.09 4.32 12.82
CA ASP A 190 11.21 4.69 13.93
C ASP A 190 10.95 6.19 13.91
N ALA A 191 9.73 6.60 14.31
CA ALA A 191 9.42 7.99 14.56
C ALA A 191 10.23 8.52 15.75
N ARG A 192 10.37 9.85 15.82
CA ARG A 192 10.96 10.51 17.00
C ARG A 192 10.25 10.08 18.29
N ALA A 193 11.03 9.99 19.37
CA ALA A 193 10.53 9.65 20.70
C ALA A 193 9.69 10.80 21.31
#